data_87f307d01e643862b845be9d24f70127
#
_entry.id   87f307d01e643862b845be9d24f70127
#
_cell.length_a   1.000
_cell.length_b   1.000
_cell.length_c   1.000
_cell.angle_alpha   90.00
_cell.angle_beta   90.00
_cell.angle_gamma   90.00
#
_symmetry.space_group_name_H-M   'P 1'
#
loop_
_entity.id
_entity.type
_entity.pdbx_description
1 polymer ?
#
loop_
_entity_poly.entity_id
_entity_poly.type
_entity_poly.pdbx_seq_one_letter_code
_entity_poly.pdbx_strand_id
1 'polypeptide(L)'
;MQDVELVDVGGTGAARDPVALAGRHRRTARPGRSRTPLRRWAVVSLTVMLVAGGAVGAGLAAGGYPARPRAAAGMLHPVDDPPWTRWHAPVPRSDDLLAADGVLLGTSVREGRFRVTAWDVATGGRRWDQDLGPVAGTRPLTGCLPDRDGTSAVVVCVVEPPVVPTDPARPSTVPFPAPDERWARVSALDAATGAVLSTSTLVGRLAAVERLADDVVVLSIAPDGHPQVARYSAEGGHLRWWYRGDEPLRLRSGIVSGSELRVDDAFVLVQGWSASVLDAADGSVITTGTPQWYTIGALAQGVFGTWSSGQGGTVRDRSGAELFRSSALFPSFTATDQQPPDVLVLDSGGSVVGRSLPDGDELWRLDTYRAVRLRVDGKLVLVGVDGYQVADVRTGDVLWQTPGRTLMWWAPLTDGRLVLSAGRTGSGTPTIEARRLADGALEWSLPVPDGVRAVTEVGGHLVLRTRDEILLLQ
;
A
#
# COMPACT_ATOMS: atom_id res chain seq x y z
N MET A 1 -22.42 29.38 18.41
CA MET A 1 -21.15 30.00 18.82
C MET A 1 -21.07 29.80 20.31
N GLN A 2 -20.31 28.83 20.76
CA GLN A 2 -19.99 28.61 22.18
C GLN A 2 -18.48 28.80 22.31
N ASP A 3 -18.10 29.68 23.19
CA ASP A 3 -16.72 30.04 23.53
C ASP A 3 -16.06 28.85 24.22
N VAL A 4 -14.90 28.44 23.76
CA VAL A 4 -14.03 27.42 24.38
C VAL A 4 -12.95 28.18 25.15
N GLU A 5 -13.04 28.11 26.48
CA GLU A 5 -12.08 28.67 27.43
C GLU A 5 -10.84 27.79 27.52
N LEU A 6 -9.67 28.31 27.14
CA LEU A 6 -8.37 27.67 27.28
C LEU A 6 -7.86 27.84 28.71
N VAL A 7 -7.73 26.74 29.43
CA VAL A 7 -7.12 26.71 30.78
C VAL A 7 -5.61 26.54 30.63
N ASP A 8 -4.86 27.55 31.01
CA ASP A 8 -3.41 27.60 31.08
C ASP A 8 -2.93 26.89 32.36
N VAL A 9 -2.23 25.75 32.21
CA VAL A 9 -1.63 25.03 33.34
C VAL A 9 -0.14 25.35 33.39
N GLY A 10 0.20 26.41 34.13
CA GLY A 10 1.57 26.77 34.47
C GLY A 10 2.20 25.74 35.40
N GLY A 11 3.23 25.05 34.92
CA GLY A 11 4.07 24.14 35.70
C GLY A 11 5.50 24.67 35.81
N THR A 12 5.85 25.18 36.96
CA THR A 12 7.21 25.58 37.38
C THR A 12 8.10 24.33 37.52
N GLY A 13 9.12 24.20 36.67
CA GLY A 13 10.10 23.13 36.74
C GLY A 13 11.45 23.61 37.25
N ALA A 14 11.95 22.99 38.29
CA ALA A 14 13.25 23.22 38.92
C ALA A 14 14.41 22.71 38.04
N ALA A 15 15.45 23.54 37.99
CA ALA A 15 16.74 23.22 37.42
C ALA A 15 17.47 22.07 38.18
N ARG A 16 18.10 21.17 37.44
CA ARG A 16 19.10 20.25 37.98
C ARG A 16 20.38 20.37 37.18
N ASP A 17 21.46 20.59 37.93
CA ASP A 17 22.82 20.73 37.48
C ASP A 17 23.40 19.47 36.77
N PRO A 18 24.39 19.63 35.84
CA PRO A 18 25.08 18.52 35.23
C PRO A 18 26.28 18.06 36.06
N VAL A 19 26.30 16.79 36.42
CA VAL A 19 27.44 16.13 37.04
C VAL A 19 28.46 15.72 35.95
N ALA A 20 29.64 16.31 36.04
CA ALA A 20 30.80 15.96 35.25
C ALA A 20 31.40 14.62 35.77
N LEU A 21 31.61 13.66 34.90
CA LEU A 21 32.42 12.47 35.15
C LEU A 21 33.58 12.41 34.15
N ALA A 22 34.75 12.78 34.67
CA ALA A 22 36.05 12.52 34.07
C ALA A 22 36.49 11.09 34.34
N GLY A 23 36.97 10.37 33.35
CA GLY A 23 37.43 9.00 33.50
C GLY A 23 38.33 8.49 32.37
N ARG A 24 39.60 8.81 32.47
CA ARG A 24 40.82 8.02 32.24
C ARG A 24 40.97 7.14 31.00
N HIS A 25 41.84 7.65 30.12
CA HIS A 25 42.60 6.87 29.14
C HIS A 25 43.39 5.72 29.76
N ARG A 26 43.30 4.54 29.18
CA ARG A 26 44.36 3.52 29.27
C ARG A 26 44.82 3.14 27.85
N ARG A 27 46.05 3.50 27.55
CA ARG A 27 46.86 2.96 26.46
C ARG A 27 47.26 1.54 26.82
N THR A 28 47.16 0.59 25.92
CA THR A 28 47.94 -0.65 25.97
C THR A 28 48.46 -1.00 24.57
N ALA A 29 49.67 -1.42 24.61
CA ALA A 29 50.70 -1.63 23.66
C ALA A 29 50.41 -2.62 22.51
N ARG A 30 51.10 -2.38 21.39
CA ARG A 30 51.38 -3.35 20.30
C ARG A 30 52.33 -4.46 20.78
N PRO A 31 52.23 -5.67 20.20
CA PRO A 31 53.40 -6.32 19.64
C PRO A 31 53.13 -6.93 18.24
N GLY A 32 54.06 -6.79 17.36
CA GLY A 32 55.01 -7.82 17.01
C GLY A 32 54.78 -8.33 15.58
N ARG A 33 55.55 -7.77 14.64
CA ARG A 33 55.69 -8.30 13.26
C ARG A 33 56.37 -9.67 13.28
N SER A 34 55.79 -10.66 12.60
CA SER A 34 56.50 -11.83 12.10
C SER A 34 56.51 -11.85 10.57
N ARG A 35 57.67 -11.80 9.98
CA ARG A 35 57.97 -12.04 8.57
C ARG A 35 58.04 -13.54 8.32
N THR A 36 57.33 -14.05 7.32
CA THR A 36 57.66 -15.32 6.63
C THR A 36 57.28 -15.27 5.14
N PRO A 37 57.86 -16.08 4.26
CA PRO A 37 58.42 -15.60 3.00
C PRO A 37 57.52 -15.88 1.78
N LEU A 38 57.47 -14.91 0.92
CA LEU A 38 57.02 -15.04 -0.45
C LEU A 38 58.00 -15.89 -1.25
N ARG A 39 57.60 -17.00 -1.80
CA ARG A 39 58.03 -17.57 -3.08
C ARG A 39 57.36 -18.93 -3.35
N ARG A 40 56.58 -18.96 -4.39
CA ARG A 40 56.17 -20.13 -5.21
C ARG A 40 54.65 -20.19 -5.53
N TRP A 41 54.10 -19.11 -6.03
CA TRP A 41 52.71 -19.19 -6.61
C TRP A 41 52.53 -18.21 -7.82
N ALA A 42 53.56 -18.01 -8.64
CA ALA A 42 53.51 -17.02 -9.71
C ALA A 42 53.20 -17.58 -11.12
N VAL A 43 52.90 -18.86 -11.26
CA VAL A 43 52.74 -19.45 -12.61
C VAL A 43 51.32 -19.99 -12.89
N VAL A 44 50.48 -20.15 -11.90
CA VAL A 44 49.09 -20.65 -12.11
C VAL A 44 48.06 -19.50 -12.25
N SER A 45 48.42 -18.27 -11.90
CA SER A 45 47.48 -17.14 -11.92
C SER A 45 47.30 -16.48 -13.31
N LEU A 46 48.12 -16.77 -14.30
CA LEU A 46 48.07 -16.07 -15.59
C LEU A 46 47.05 -16.74 -16.55
N THR A 47 46.75 -18.02 -16.40
CA THR A 47 45.85 -18.74 -17.31
C THR A 47 44.37 -18.57 -16.89
N VAL A 48 44.07 -18.25 -15.63
CA VAL A 48 42.71 -18.03 -15.17
C VAL A 48 42.23 -16.62 -15.48
N MET A 49 43.13 -15.63 -15.59
CA MET A 49 42.74 -14.23 -15.93
C MET A 49 42.40 -14.04 -17.40
N LEU A 50 42.86 -14.91 -18.32
CA LEU A 50 42.54 -14.80 -19.75
C LEU A 50 41.18 -15.41 -20.11
N VAL A 51 40.64 -16.31 -19.29
CA VAL A 51 39.30 -16.90 -19.50
C VAL A 51 38.22 -16.05 -18.80
N ALA A 52 38.54 -15.38 -17.70
CA ALA A 52 37.62 -14.44 -17.01
C ALA A 52 37.51 -13.10 -17.72
N GLY A 53 38.58 -12.63 -18.39
CA GLY A 53 38.57 -11.39 -19.15
C GLY A 53 37.77 -11.43 -20.46
N GLY A 54 37.58 -12.62 -21.04
CA GLY A 54 36.77 -12.81 -22.25
C GLY A 54 35.27 -12.82 -22.04
N ALA A 55 34.82 -13.14 -20.83
CA ALA A 55 33.39 -13.17 -20.47
C ALA A 55 32.83 -11.81 -20.01
N VAL A 56 33.70 -10.91 -19.54
CA VAL A 56 33.28 -9.57 -19.09
C VAL A 56 33.25 -8.57 -20.26
N GLY A 57 34.03 -8.82 -21.33
CA GLY A 57 34.10 -7.93 -22.51
C GLY A 57 32.91 -8.08 -23.47
N ALA A 58 32.19 -9.19 -23.46
CA ALA A 58 31.03 -9.42 -24.34
C ALA A 58 29.70 -8.87 -23.78
N GLY A 59 29.65 -8.48 -22.50
CA GLY A 59 28.46 -7.94 -21.84
C GLY A 59 28.30 -6.42 -21.91
N LEU A 60 29.33 -5.69 -22.34
CA LEU A 60 29.33 -4.21 -22.35
C LEU A 60 29.01 -3.57 -23.71
N ALA A 61 28.78 -4.37 -24.76
CA ALA A 61 28.48 -3.86 -26.10
C ALA A 61 27.01 -3.93 -26.53
N ALA A 62 26.15 -4.54 -25.73
CA ALA A 62 24.71 -4.41 -25.91
C ALA A 62 24.24 -3.40 -24.86
N GLY A 63 24.04 -2.14 -25.24
CA GLY A 63 23.39 -1.10 -24.46
C GLY A 63 21.91 -1.44 -24.19
N GLY A 64 21.65 -2.65 -23.69
CA GLY A 64 20.38 -3.05 -23.16
C GLY A 64 20.24 -2.49 -21.76
N TYR A 65 19.30 -1.59 -21.57
CA TYR A 65 18.81 -1.21 -20.26
C TYR A 65 18.58 -2.47 -19.43
N PRO A 66 18.91 -2.47 -18.13
CA PRO A 66 18.61 -3.61 -17.27
C PRO A 66 17.12 -3.98 -17.44
N ALA A 67 16.86 -5.29 -17.55
CA ALA A 67 15.50 -5.78 -17.69
C ALA A 67 14.63 -5.11 -16.61
N ARG A 68 13.55 -4.47 -17.05
CA ARG A 68 12.61 -3.81 -16.11
C ARG A 68 12.13 -4.83 -15.10
N PRO A 69 11.98 -4.44 -13.82
CA PRO A 69 11.33 -5.29 -12.84
C PRO A 69 9.95 -5.67 -13.38
N ARG A 70 9.51 -6.89 -13.07
CA ARG A 70 8.17 -7.35 -13.44
C ARG A 70 7.17 -6.33 -12.90
N ALA A 71 6.14 -6.03 -13.70
CA ALA A 71 5.06 -5.16 -13.28
C ALA A 71 4.55 -5.62 -11.90
N ALA A 72 4.75 -4.79 -10.91
CA ALA A 72 4.22 -4.98 -9.56
C ALA A 72 2.99 -4.09 -9.42
N ALA A 73 2.10 -4.44 -8.51
CA ALA A 73 0.93 -3.62 -8.21
C ALA A 73 1.34 -2.17 -7.90
N GLY A 74 0.66 -1.21 -8.50
CA GLY A 74 0.94 0.21 -8.36
C GLY A 74 2.07 0.74 -9.25
N MET A 75 2.62 -0.07 -10.18
CA MET A 75 3.63 0.38 -11.12
C MET A 75 3.02 0.72 -12.48
N LEU A 76 3.51 1.81 -13.06
CA LEU A 76 3.17 2.23 -14.42
C LEU A 76 3.76 1.29 -15.48
N HIS A 77 3.09 1.18 -16.60
CA HIS A 77 3.74 0.75 -17.84
C HIS A 77 4.87 1.72 -18.20
N PRO A 78 5.81 1.31 -19.07
CA PRO A 78 6.92 2.17 -19.46
C PRO A 78 6.49 3.55 -19.95
N VAL A 79 7.11 4.61 -19.39
CA VAL A 79 6.84 6.02 -19.72
C VAL A 79 8.13 6.73 -20.11
N ASP A 80 8.80 6.21 -21.15
CA ASP A 80 10.13 6.70 -21.59
C ASP A 80 10.10 8.15 -22.11
N ASP A 81 9.00 8.55 -22.74
CA ASP A 81 8.79 9.89 -23.31
C ASP A 81 7.70 10.65 -22.54
N PRO A 82 7.65 11.99 -22.65
CA PRO A 82 6.55 12.77 -22.09
C PRO A 82 5.21 12.25 -22.59
N PRO A 83 4.35 11.73 -21.70
CA PRO A 83 3.11 11.14 -22.12
C PRO A 83 2.18 12.23 -22.68
N TRP A 84 1.39 11.86 -23.67
CA TRP A 84 0.36 12.70 -24.24
C TRP A 84 -1.03 12.15 -23.90
N THR A 85 -2.04 13.02 -23.92
CA THR A 85 -3.42 12.58 -23.69
C THR A 85 -3.87 11.66 -24.83
N ARG A 86 -4.00 10.39 -24.54
CA ARG A 86 -4.49 9.39 -25.48
C ARG A 86 -5.97 9.60 -25.78
N TRP A 87 -6.73 9.76 -24.71
CA TRP A 87 -8.14 10.08 -24.76
C TRP A 87 -8.61 10.70 -23.44
N HIS A 88 -9.79 11.30 -23.48
CA HIS A 88 -10.51 11.76 -22.29
C HIS A 88 -11.94 11.23 -22.32
N ALA A 89 -12.51 10.99 -21.14
CA ALA A 89 -13.89 10.58 -21.00
C ALA A 89 -14.57 11.33 -19.85
N PRO A 90 -15.86 11.69 -20.00
CA PRO A 90 -16.63 12.23 -18.91
C PRO A 90 -16.80 11.14 -17.85
N VAL A 91 -16.43 11.47 -16.62
CA VAL A 91 -16.63 10.56 -15.48
C VAL A 91 -17.68 11.19 -14.58
N PRO A 92 -18.70 10.44 -14.22
CA PRO A 92 -19.53 10.82 -13.10
C PRO A 92 -18.64 11.01 -11.89
N ARG A 93 -19.00 11.88 -10.97
CA ARG A 93 -18.33 12.09 -9.68
C ARG A 93 -18.18 10.74 -8.98
N SER A 94 -17.15 10.03 -9.36
CA SER A 94 -16.79 8.70 -8.90
C SER A 94 -15.62 8.87 -7.96
N ASP A 95 -15.60 8.11 -6.89
CA ASP A 95 -14.49 8.17 -5.97
C ASP A 95 -13.39 7.19 -6.36
N ASP A 96 -13.71 6.10 -7.10
CA ASP A 96 -12.76 5.06 -7.45
C ASP A 96 -12.67 4.81 -8.95
N LEU A 97 -11.42 4.70 -9.43
CA LEU A 97 -11.06 4.20 -10.74
C LEU A 97 -10.28 2.91 -10.60
N LEU A 98 -10.61 1.92 -11.39
CA LEU A 98 -10.00 0.60 -11.38
C LEU A 98 -9.65 0.18 -12.79
N ALA A 99 -8.76 -0.79 -12.95
CA ALA A 99 -8.51 -1.45 -14.22
C ALA A 99 -8.81 -2.94 -14.13
N ALA A 100 -9.24 -3.52 -15.24
CA ALA A 100 -9.44 -4.94 -15.41
C ALA A 100 -9.38 -5.29 -16.90
N ASP A 101 -8.62 -6.28 -17.29
CA ASP A 101 -8.52 -6.85 -18.65
C ASP A 101 -8.75 -5.84 -19.81
N GLY A 102 -7.92 -4.81 -19.87
CA GLY A 102 -7.95 -3.81 -20.94
C GLY A 102 -9.12 -2.81 -20.87
N VAL A 103 -9.84 -2.75 -19.74
CA VAL A 103 -10.83 -1.71 -19.46
C VAL A 103 -10.47 -0.87 -18.26
N LEU A 104 -10.80 0.40 -18.32
CA LEU A 104 -10.82 1.31 -17.18
C LEU A 104 -12.24 1.38 -16.64
N LEU A 105 -12.41 1.20 -15.34
CA LEU A 105 -13.70 1.17 -14.67
C LEU A 105 -13.86 2.39 -13.78
N GLY A 106 -15.02 3.03 -13.86
CA GLY A 106 -15.42 4.07 -12.92
C GLY A 106 -16.71 3.67 -12.22
N THR A 107 -16.74 3.85 -10.91
CA THR A 107 -17.93 3.60 -10.11
C THR A 107 -18.67 4.89 -9.79
N SER A 108 -19.97 4.87 -9.67
CA SER A 108 -20.76 6.04 -9.29
C SER A 108 -22.06 5.66 -8.62
N VAL A 109 -22.53 6.55 -7.74
CA VAL A 109 -23.90 6.49 -7.19
C VAL A 109 -24.71 7.60 -7.82
N ARG A 110 -25.73 7.24 -8.59
CA ARG A 110 -26.67 8.18 -9.22
C ARG A 110 -28.10 7.80 -8.85
N GLU A 111 -28.87 8.76 -8.41
CA GLU A 111 -30.28 8.54 -8.02
C GLU A 111 -30.47 7.38 -7.04
N GLY A 112 -29.51 7.23 -6.10
CA GLY A 112 -29.53 6.13 -5.15
C GLY A 112 -29.24 4.76 -5.73
N ARG A 113 -28.64 4.67 -6.93
CA ARG A 113 -28.27 3.41 -7.59
C ARG A 113 -26.77 3.38 -7.86
N PHE A 114 -26.16 2.22 -7.60
CA PHE A 114 -24.75 2.00 -7.89
C PHE A 114 -24.54 1.54 -9.32
N ARG A 115 -23.70 2.23 -10.02
CA ARG A 115 -23.37 1.97 -11.43
C ARG A 115 -21.89 1.82 -11.63
N VAL A 116 -21.53 0.92 -12.53
CA VAL A 116 -20.16 0.72 -13.00
C VAL A 116 -20.13 1.01 -14.50
N THR A 117 -19.25 1.91 -14.91
CA THR A 117 -19.05 2.24 -16.32
C THR A 117 -17.64 1.79 -16.73
N ALA A 118 -17.51 1.12 -17.85
CA ALA A 118 -16.24 0.69 -18.41
C ALA A 118 -15.90 1.43 -19.70
N TRP A 119 -14.65 1.84 -19.81
CA TRP A 119 -14.07 2.41 -21.01
C TRP A 119 -12.95 1.51 -21.52
N ASP A 120 -12.88 1.36 -22.80
CA ASP A 120 -11.78 0.70 -23.49
C ASP A 120 -10.47 1.49 -23.27
N VAL A 121 -9.46 0.87 -22.69
CA VAL A 121 -8.17 1.54 -22.39
C VAL A 121 -7.50 2.03 -23.67
N ALA A 122 -7.65 1.31 -24.79
CA ALA A 122 -6.99 1.67 -26.05
C ALA A 122 -7.64 2.89 -26.74
N THR A 123 -8.97 3.04 -26.64
CA THR A 123 -9.72 4.01 -27.44
C THR A 123 -10.47 5.06 -26.63
N GLY A 124 -10.68 4.85 -25.33
CA GLY A 124 -11.53 5.68 -24.48
C GLY A 124 -13.03 5.50 -24.76
N GLY A 125 -13.38 4.64 -25.69
CA GLY A 125 -14.78 4.33 -26.00
C GLY A 125 -15.47 3.63 -24.86
N ARG A 126 -16.70 4.05 -24.51
CA ARG A 126 -17.49 3.36 -23.50
C ARG A 126 -17.86 1.96 -24.01
N ARG A 127 -17.41 0.91 -23.31
CA ARG A 127 -17.73 -0.49 -23.65
C ARG A 127 -19.09 -0.90 -23.11
N TRP A 128 -19.32 -0.66 -21.81
CA TRP A 128 -20.56 -1.01 -21.14
C TRP A 128 -20.86 -0.10 -19.95
N ASP A 129 -22.08 -0.21 -19.44
CA ASP A 129 -22.56 0.51 -18.26
C ASP A 129 -23.53 -0.42 -17.53
N GLN A 130 -23.16 -0.86 -16.32
CA GLN A 130 -23.92 -1.83 -15.55
C GLN A 130 -24.53 -1.16 -14.32
N ASP A 131 -25.82 -1.31 -14.15
CA ASP A 131 -26.56 -0.90 -12.95
C ASP A 131 -26.62 -2.08 -11.98
N LEU A 132 -25.95 -1.94 -10.84
CA LEU A 132 -25.93 -2.98 -9.81
C LEU A 132 -27.01 -2.79 -8.74
N GLY A 133 -27.89 -1.79 -8.91
CA GLY A 133 -29.07 -1.62 -8.11
C GLY A 133 -28.99 -0.55 -7.03
N PRO A 134 -30.00 -0.47 -6.16
CA PRO A 134 -30.11 0.57 -5.16
C PRO A 134 -29.06 0.40 -4.06
N VAL A 135 -28.60 1.53 -3.50
CA VAL A 135 -27.60 1.60 -2.42
C VAL A 135 -28.13 2.30 -1.19
N ALA A 136 -27.60 1.92 -0.03
CA ALA A 136 -27.95 2.51 1.24
C ALA A 136 -27.19 3.81 1.50
N GLY A 137 -27.91 4.90 1.72
CA GLY A 137 -27.40 6.15 2.32
C GLY A 137 -26.21 6.81 1.61
N THR A 138 -25.53 7.70 2.34
CA THR A 138 -24.48 8.58 1.80
C THR A 138 -23.05 8.02 1.95
N ARG A 139 -22.84 6.91 2.65
CA ARG A 139 -21.52 6.25 2.84
C ARG A 139 -21.69 4.73 2.87
N PRO A 140 -22.17 4.12 1.80
CA PRO A 140 -22.20 2.66 1.72
C PRO A 140 -20.76 2.12 1.61
N LEU A 141 -20.53 0.92 2.15
CA LEU A 141 -19.36 0.09 1.80
C LEU A 141 -19.55 -0.48 0.39
N THR A 142 -19.90 0.40 -0.54
CA THR A 142 -20.25 0.06 -1.91
C THR A 142 -19.10 0.48 -2.79
N GLY A 143 -18.58 -0.46 -3.54
CA GLY A 143 -17.45 -0.22 -4.44
C GLY A 143 -17.12 -1.47 -5.24
N CYS A 144 -16.22 -1.34 -6.19
CA CYS A 144 -15.62 -2.49 -6.85
C CYS A 144 -14.19 -2.68 -6.33
N LEU A 145 -13.78 -3.93 -6.21
CA LEU A 145 -12.49 -4.30 -5.67
C LEU A 145 -11.47 -4.36 -6.80
N PRO A 146 -10.36 -3.63 -6.68
CA PRO A 146 -9.30 -3.71 -7.66
C PRO A 146 -8.65 -5.09 -7.65
N ASP A 147 -8.27 -5.56 -8.82
CA ASP A 147 -7.26 -6.58 -8.94
C ASP A 147 -5.89 -5.91 -8.80
N ARG A 148 -4.92 -6.58 -8.19
CA ARG A 148 -3.60 -5.97 -7.87
C ARG A 148 -2.85 -5.49 -9.10
N ASP A 149 -2.96 -6.22 -10.20
CA ASP A 149 -2.26 -5.94 -11.45
C ASP A 149 -3.19 -5.47 -12.58
N GLY A 150 -4.50 -5.40 -12.33
CA GLY A 150 -5.49 -4.94 -13.30
C GLY A 150 -5.69 -5.88 -14.48
N THR A 151 -5.27 -7.14 -14.38
CA THR A 151 -5.31 -8.12 -15.48
C THR A 151 -6.48 -9.07 -15.39
N SER A 152 -7.21 -9.09 -14.29
CA SER A 152 -8.32 -10.03 -14.10
C SER A 152 -9.46 -9.78 -15.08
N ALA A 153 -9.94 -10.87 -15.68
CA ALA A 153 -11.16 -10.85 -16.51
C ALA A 153 -12.45 -10.69 -15.66
N VAL A 154 -12.35 -10.73 -14.34
CA VAL A 154 -13.49 -10.64 -13.42
C VAL A 154 -13.39 -9.41 -12.54
N VAL A 155 -14.42 -8.58 -12.56
CA VAL A 155 -14.60 -7.42 -11.67
C VAL A 155 -15.53 -7.81 -10.54
N VAL A 156 -15.10 -7.62 -9.31
CA VAL A 156 -15.92 -7.91 -8.13
C VAL A 156 -16.43 -6.59 -7.54
N CYS A 157 -17.73 -6.48 -7.42
CA CYS A 157 -18.37 -5.30 -6.84
C CYS A 157 -19.25 -5.67 -5.64
N VAL A 158 -19.21 -4.84 -4.62
CA VAL A 158 -20.01 -4.97 -3.41
C VAL A 158 -21.03 -3.85 -3.36
N VAL A 159 -22.28 -4.19 -3.10
CA VAL A 159 -23.38 -3.23 -3.00
C VAL A 159 -24.16 -3.50 -1.72
N GLU A 160 -24.21 -2.51 -0.84
CA GLU A 160 -25.14 -2.53 0.31
C GLU A 160 -26.44 -1.85 -0.11
N PRO A 161 -27.55 -2.61 -0.25
CA PRO A 161 -28.84 -2.01 -0.59
C PRO A 161 -29.41 -1.23 0.60
N PRO A 162 -30.35 -0.31 0.33
CA PRO A 162 -31.04 0.42 1.38
C PRO A 162 -31.77 -0.58 2.29
N VAL A 163 -31.63 -0.40 3.59
CA VAL A 163 -32.43 -1.14 4.57
C VAL A 163 -33.85 -0.61 4.48
N VAL A 164 -34.76 -1.44 4.02
CA VAL A 164 -36.19 -1.13 4.09
C VAL A 164 -36.64 -1.45 5.50
N PRO A 165 -37.12 -0.47 6.29
CA PRO A 165 -37.68 -0.79 7.60
C PRO A 165 -38.82 -1.76 7.41
N THR A 166 -38.70 -2.94 8.00
CA THR A 166 -39.77 -3.99 7.96
C THR A 166 -41.00 -3.58 8.76
N ASP A 167 -40.85 -2.60 9.64
CA ASP A 167 -41.96 -2.04 10.44
C ASP A 167 -41.99 -0.52 10.30
N PRO A 168 -42.92 0.05 9.49
CA PRO A 168 -43.09 1.51 9.36
C PRO A 168 -43.53 2.20 10.66
N ALA A 169 -44.02 1.45 11.66
CA ALA A 169 -44.39 2.00 12.97
C ALA A 169 -43.22 2.08 13.95
N ARG A 170 -42.07 1.51 13.63
CA ARG A 170 -40.85 1.61 14.44
C ARG A 170 -40.22 2.96 14.20
N PRO A 171 -40.22 3.87 15.17
CA PRO A 171 -39.60 5.19 14.98
C PRO A 171 -38.13 5.00 14.64
N SER A 172 -37.63 5.70 13.63
CA SER A 172 -36.24 5.70 13.16
C SER A 172 -35.24 6.27 14.19
N THR A 173 -35.60 6.25 15.46
CA THR A 173 -34.76 6.69 16.59
C THR A 173 -33.64 5.71 16.94
N VAL A 174 -33.67 4.50 16.35
CA VAL A 174 -32.52 3.60 16.45
C VAL A 174 -31.54 3.98 15.33
N PRO A 175 -30.40 4.58 15.65
CA PRO A 175 -29.47 5.11 14.64
C PRO A 175 -28.89 4.04 13.72
N PHE A 176 -29.15 2.77 13.98
CA PHE A 176 -28.70 1.65 13.14
C PHE A 176 -29.78 0.55 13.10
N PRO A 177 -30.10 0.00 11.91
CA PRO A 177 -30.94 -1.18 11.81
C PRO A 177 -30.30 -2.33 12.58
N ALA A 178 -31.15 -3.26 13.02
CA ALA A 178 -30.65 -4.47 13.68
C ALA A 178 -29.65 -5.22 12.78
N PRO A 179 -28.59 -5.83 13.35
CA PRO A 179 -27.55 -6.48 12.57
C PRO A 179 -28.04 -7.56 11.60
N ASP A 180 -29.11 -8.23 11.94
CA ASP A 180 -29.79 -9.30 11.19
C ASP A 180 -30.59 -8.78 9.98
N GLU A 181 -30.88 -7.48 9.93
CA GLU A 181 -31.58 -6.84 8.80
C GLU A 181 -30.62 -6.32 7.71
N ARG A 182 -29.31 -6.41 7.94
CA ARG A 182 -28.30 -5.93 6.99
C ARG A 182 -27.82 -7.07 6.10
N TRP A 183 -27.69 -6.76 4.83
CA TRP A 183 -27.10 -7.65 3.87
C TRP A 183 -26.33 -6.85 2.83
N ALA A 184 -25.37 -7.50 2.19
CA ALA A 184 -24.64 -6.93 1.06
C ALA A 184 -24.71 -7.92 -0.10
N ARG A 185 -24.71 -7.39 -1.31
CA ARG A 185 -24.63 -8.18 -2.52
C ARG A 185 -23.23 -8.06 -3.10
N VAL A 186 -22.59 -9.19 -3.30
CA VAL A 186 -21.34 -9.31 -4.05
C VAL A 186 -21.68 -9.80 -5.43
N SER A 187 -21.30 -9.04 -6.45
CA SER A 187 -21.52 -9.38 -7.85
C SER A 187 -20.17 -9.52 -8.55
N ALA A 188 -19.96 -10.62 -9.24
CA ALA A 188 -18.85 -10.79 -10.17
C ALA A 188 -19.33 -10.43 -11.58
N LEU A 189 -18.58 -9.57 -12.26
CA LEU A 189 -18.87 -9.11 -13.61
C LEU A 189 -17.75 -9.56 -14.55
N ASP A 190 -18.10 -9.93 -15.75
CA ASP A 190 -17.14 -10.06 -16.84
C ASP A 190 -16.58 -8.68 -17.21
N ALA A 191 -15.27 -8.52 -17.16
CA ALA A 191 -14.63 -7.22 -17.37
C ALA A 191 -14.83 -6.70 -18.80
N ALA A 192 -14.87 -7.57 -19.80
CA ALA A 192 -15.01 -7.18 -21.21
C ALA A 192 -16.42 -6.73 -21.56
N THR A 193 -17.46 -7.35 -20.99
CA THR A 193 -18.85 -7.16 -21.39
C THR A 193 -19.75 -6.54 -20.34
N GLY A 194 -19.33 -6.52 -19.07
CA GLY A 194 -20.14 -6.10 -17.93
C GLY A 194 -21.24 -7.10 -17.54
N ALA A 195 -21.28 -8.26 -18.18
CA ALA A 195 -22.26 -9.29 -17.84
C ALA A 195 -22.06 -9.79 -16.39
N VAL A 196 -23.16 -9.92 -15.65
CA VAL A 196 -23.13 -10.48 -14.30
C VAL A 196 -22.90 -11.97 -14.39
N LEU A 197 -21.74 -12.44 -13.94
CA LEU A 197 -21.34 -13.85 -13.92
C LEU A 197 -21.99 -14.57 -12.72
N SER A 198 -21.96 -13.91 -11.57
CA SER A 198 -22.53 -14.44 -10.33
C SER A 198 -23.01 -13.32 -9.40
N THR A 199 -23.90 -13.68 -8.51
CA THR A 199 -24.33 -12.79 -7.41
C THR A 199 -24.52 -13.61 -6.14
N SER A 200 -23.87 -13.16 -5.08
CA SER A 200 -23.97 -13.76 -3.74
C SER A 200 -24.51 -12.73 -2.76
N THR A 201 -25.32 -13.18 -1.81
CA THR A 201 -25.81 -12.34 -0.73
C THR A 201 -25.10 -12.69 0.56
N LEU A 202 -24.48 -11.70 1.17
CA LEU A 202 -23.83 -11.78 2.46
C LEU A 202 -24.77 -11.24 3.52
N VAL A 203 -25.06 -12.05 4.53
CA VAL A 203 -25.94 -11.67 5.65
C VAL A 203 -25.09 -11.19 6.81
N GLY A 204 -25.48 -10.10 7.44
CA GLY A 204 -24.78 -9.50 8.56
C GLY A 204 -24.23 -8.10 8.25
N ARG A 205 -23.64 -7.48 9.27
CA ARG A 205 -23.02 -6.17 9.12
C ARG A 205 -21.67 -6.31 8.43
N LEU A 206 -21.61 -5.95 7.16
CA LEU A 206 -20.35 -5.89 6.44
C LEU A 206 -19.43 -4.81 7.05
N ALA A 207 -18.18 -5.15 7.31
CA ALA A 207 -17.18 -4.25 7.87
C ALA A 207 -16.08 -3.90 6.85
N ALA A 208 -15.64 -4.89 6.07
CA ALA A 208 -14.66 -4.69 5.00
C ALA A 208 -14.74 -5.84 3.99
N VAL A 209 -14.27 -5.58 2.79
CA VAL A 209 -14.11 -6.57 1.71
C VAL A 209 -12.81 -6.29 0.99
N GLU A 210 -12.02 -7.32 0.77
CA GLU A 210 -10.74 -7.25 0.06
C GLU A 210 -10.65 -8.35 -0.98
N ARG A 211 -9.88 -8.11 -2.03
CA ARG A 211 -9.60 -9.10 -3.04
C ARG A 211 -8.34 -9.88 -2.72
N LEU A 212 -8.38 -11.20 -2.92
CA LEU A 212 -7.25 -12.11 -2.75
C LEU A 212 -7.17 -13.01 -3.99
N ALA A 213 -6.32 -12.65 -4.94
CA ALA A 213 -6.26 -13.25 -6.27
C ALA A 213 -7.66 -13.31 -6.92
N ASP A 214 -8.13 -14.50 -7.32
CA ASP A 214 -9.47 -14.71 -7.90
C ASP A 214 -10.58 -14.90 -6.86
N ASP A 215 -10.29 -14.67 -5.59
CA ASP A 215 -11.24 -14.83 -4.49
C ASP A 215 -11.52 -13.48 -3.79
N VAL A 216 -12.51 -13.48 -2.93
CA VAL A 216 -12.92 -12.34 -2.11
C VAL A 216 -12.88 -12.73 -0.65
N VAL A 217 -12.21 -11.93 0.16
CA VAL A 217 -12.23 -12.06 1.62
C VAL A 217 -13.15 -11.00 2.21
N VAL A 218 -14.09 -11.45 3.01
CA VAL A 218 -15.14 -10.62 3.59
C VAL A 218 -15.01 -10.63 5.11
N LEU A 219 -14.96 -9.45 5.71
CA LEU A 219 -15.11 -9.25 7.14
C LEU A 219 -16.52 -8.76 7.43
N SER A 220 -17.27 -9.52 8.19
CA SER A 220 -18.59 -9.14 8.73
C SER A 220 -18.59 -9.22 10.25
N ILE A 221 -19.55 -8.54 10.87
CA ILE A 221 -19.74 -8.54 12.32
C ILE A 221 -21.07 -9.21 12.61
N ALA A 222 -21.01 -10.30 13.36
CA ALA A 222 -22.19 -11.03 13.81
C ALA A 222 -23.04 -10.17 14.77
N PRO A 223 -24.32 -10.52 15.00
CA PRO A 223 -25.21 -9.79 15.92
C PRO A 223 -24.67 -9.65 17.35
N ASP A 224 -23.90 -10.62 17.80
CA ASP A 224 -23.24 -10.62 19.11
C ASP A 224 -21.90 -9.85 19.13
N GLY A 225 -21.53 -9.21 18.02
CA GLY A 225 -20.34 -8.37 17.91
C GLY A 225 -19.06 -9.11 17.51
N HIS A 226 -19.10 -10.43 17.33
CA HIS A 226 -17.93 -11.21 16.92
C HIS A 226 -17.57 -11.00 15.44
N PRO A 227 -16.26 -10.87 15.09
CA PRO A 227 -15.85 -10.82 13.70
C PRO A 227 -16.04 -12.18 13.03
N GLN A 228 -16.54 -12.13 11.83
CA GLN A 228 -16.64 -13.29 10.94
C GLN A 228 -15.86 -12.95 9.67
N VAL A 229 -14.91 -13.81 9.32
CA VAL A 229 -14.12 -13.69 8.09
C VAL A 229 -14.41 -14.88 7.22
N ALA A 230 -14.70 -14.63 5.96
CA ALA A 230 -14.96 -15.69 5.01
C ALA A 230 -14.26 -15.39 3.69
N ARG A 231 -13.71 -16.43 3.07
CA ARG A 231 -13.15 -16.38 1.72
C ARG A 231 -14.08 -17.08 0.77
N TYR A 232 -14.45 -16.40 -0.30
CA TYR A 232 -15.33 -16.90 -1.36
C TYR A 232 -14.64 -16.84 -2.69
N SER A 233 -14.90 -17.79 -3.59
CA SER A 233 -14.52 -17.63 -4.99
C SER A 233 -15.32 -16.49 -5.61
N ALA A 234 -14.63 -15.57 -6.34
CA ALA A 234 -15.29 -14.44 -6.97
C ALA A 234 -16.29 -14.87 -8.04
N GLU A 235 -15.94 -15.82 -8.89
CA GLU A 235 -16.79 -16.27 -10.00
C GLU A 235 -18.05 -17.01 -9.55
N GLY A 236 -17.94 -17.88 -8.55
CA GLY A 236 -19.04 -18.76 -8.16
C GLY A 236 -19.66 -18.47 -6.80
N GLY A 237 -19.11 -17.55 -6.02
CA GLY A 237 -19.56 -17.29 -4.65
C GLY A 237 -19.40 -18.49 -3.71
N HIS A 238 -18.59 -19.48 -4.08
CA HIS A 238 -18.40 -20.68 -3.26
C HIS A 238 -17.51 -20.36 -2.06
N LEU A 239 -17.97 -20.71 -0.86
CA LEU A 239 -17.21 -20.60 0.37
C LEU A 239 -15.96 -21.50 0.30
N ARG A 240 -14.78 -20.92 0.47
CA ARG A 240 -13.50 -21.63 0.58
C ARG A 240 -13.23 -22.03 2.02
N TRP A 241 -13.29 -21.03 2.92
CA TRP A 241 -13.14 -21.21 4.35
C TRP A 241 -13.86 -20.10 5.12
N TRP A 242 -14.06 -20.33 6.39
CA TRP A 242 -14.73 -19.41 7.30
C TRP A 242 -14.09 -19.43 8.69
N TYR A 243 -13.97 -18.26 9.27
CA TYR A 243 -13.45 -18.04 10.60
C TYR A 243 -14.39 -17.17 11.41
N ARG A 244 -14.52 -17.45 12.71
CA ARG A 244 -15.20 -16.59 13.67
C ARG A 244 -14.25 -16.29 14.81
N GLY A 245 -14.04 -15.00 15.12
CA GLY A 245 -13.22 -14.60 16.26
C GLY A 245 -13.90 -14.93 17.59
N ASP A 246 -13.07 -15.31 18.57
CA ASP A 246 -13.52 -15.69 19.91
C ASP A 246 -14.01 -14.49 20.73
N GLU A 247 -13.56 -13.29 20.40
CA GLU A 247 -13.92 -12.06 21.11
C GLU A 247 -14.66 -11.07 20.20
N PRO A 248 -15.65 -10.36 20.77
CA PRO A 248 -16.35 -9.32 20.01
C PRO A 248 -15.38 -8.22 19.58
N LEU A 249 -15.49 -7.79 18.31
CA LEU A 249 -14.85 -6.56 17.86
C LEU A 249 -15.49 -5.37 18.58
N ARG A 250 -14.85 -4.91 19.63
CA ARG A 250 -15.28 -3.69 20.32
C ARG A 250 -14.98 -2.50 19.45
N LEU A 251 -16.03 -1.87 18.96
CA LEU A 251 -15.92 -0.69 18.12
C LEU A 251 -15.80 0.54 19.01
N ARG A 252 -14.80 1.38 18.76
CA ARG A 252 -14.66 2.65 19.46
C ARG A 252 -15.85 3.53 19.10
N SER A 253 -16.61 3.99 20.09
CA SER A 253 -17.75 4.94 19.96
C SER A 253 -18.87 4.54 18.98
N GLY A 254 -19.17 3.26 18.80
CA GLY A 254 -20.29 2.82 17.95
C GLY A 254 -20.08 3.02 16.44
N ILE A 255 -18.94 3.54 16.02
CA ILE A 255 -18.59 3.74 14.62
C ILE A 255 -17.73 2.52 14.18
N VAL A 256 -18.13 1.88 13.09
CA VAL A 256 -17.37 0.76 12.47
C VAL A 256 -16.06 1.24 11.82
N SER A 257 -15.78 2.53 11.83
CA SER A 257 -14.58 3.13 11.30
C SER A 257 -13.35 2.78 12.16
N GLY A 258 -12.84 1.58 12.01
CA GLY A 258 -11.68 1.10 12.76
C GLY A 258 -11.46 -0.39 12.68
N SER A 259 -12.38 -1.14 12.08
CA SER A 259 -12.08 -2.50 11.68
C SER A 259 -11.46 -2.46 10.28
N GLU A 260 -10.22 -2.89 10.18
CA GLU A 260 -9.52 -3.04 8.91
C GLU A 260 -9.39 -4.53 8.59
N LEU A 261 -9.62 -4.83 7.34
CA LEU A 261 -9.24 -6.09 6.73
C LEU A 261 -8.07 -5.79 5.79
N ARG A 262 -6.99 -6.55 5.91
CA ARG A 262 -5.89 -6.51 4.95
C ARG A 262 -5.55 -7.91 4.53
N VAL A 263 -5.29 -8.10 3.27
CA VAL A 263 -4.96 -9.41 2.73
C VAL A 263 -3.69 -9.33 1.88
N ASP A 264 -2.89 -10.37 1.94
CA ASP A 264 -1.87 -10.70 0.94
C ASP A 264 -1.91 -12.20 0.65
N ASP A 265 -0.99 -12.68 -0.16
CA ASP A 265 -0.99 -14.09 -0.60
C ASP A 265 -0.77 -15.08 0.55
N ALA A 266 -0.22 -14.61 1.68
CA ALA A 266 0.12 -15.45 2.83
C ALA A 266 -0.88 -15.27 3.99
N PHE A 267 -1.42 -14.04 4.17
CA PHE A 267 -2.11 -13.67 5.39
C PHE A 267 -3.43 -12.94 5.14
N VAL A 268 -4.34 -13.14 6.07
CA VAL A 268 -5.51 -12.29 6.28
C VAL A 268 -5.40 -11.67 7.67
N LEU A 269 -5.22 -10.36 7.70
CA LEU A 269 -5.16 -9.57 8.93
C LEU A 269 -6.52 -8.94 9.19
N VAL A 270 -7.08 -9.25 10.34
CA VAL A 270 -8.32 -8.66 10.86
C VAL A 270 -7.95 -7.75 12.02
N GLN A 271 -8.19 -6.47 11.86
CA GLN A 271 -7.88 -5.47 12.86
C GLN A 271 -9.16 -4.82 13.40
N GLY A 272 -9.24 -4.71 14.70
CA GLY A 272 -10.26 -4.01 15.45
C GLY A 272 -9.70 -3.55 16.78
N TRP A 273 -10.35 -3.90 17.88
CA TRP A 273 -9.81 -3.72 19.23
C TRP A 273 -8.63 -4.67 19.51
N SER A 274 -8.62 -5.84 18.88
CA SER A 274 -7.52 -6.80 18.81
C SER A 274 -7.17 -7.04 17.34
N ALA A 275 -6.00 -7.60 17.09
CA ALA A 275 -5.61 -8.04 15.75
C ALA A 275 -5.54 -9.56 15.71
N SER A 276 -6.19 -10.18 14.73
CA SER A 276 -6.06 -11.60 14.41
C SER A 276 -5.42 -11.76 13.05
N VAL A 277 -4.48 -12.68 12.94
CA VAL A 277 -3.82 -13.04 11.69
C VAL A 277 -4.16 -14.49 11.36
N LEU A 278 -4.70 -14.69 10.17
CA LEU A 278 -5.13 -15.97 9.64
C LEU A 278 -4.25 -16.36 8.46
N ASP A 279 -4.05 -17.64 8.24
CA ASP A 279 -3.47 -18.14 7.00
C ASP A 279 -4.46 -17.88 5.84
N ALA A 280 -3.97 -17.25 4.77
CA ALA A 280 -4.83 -16.89 3.64
C ALA A 280 -5.36 -18.12 2.89
N ALA A 281 -4.67 -19.26 2.93
CA ALA A 281 -5.04 -20.46 2.19
C ALA A 281 -6.26 -21.17 2.80
N ASP A 282 -6.30 -21.33 4.13
CA ASP A 282 -7.29 -22.17 4.81
C ASP A 282 -8.06 -21.47 5.96
N GLY A 283 -7.71 -20.23 6.29
CA GLY A 283 -8.36 -19.46 7.35
C GLY A 283 -7.96 -19.90 8.76
N SER A 284 -6.96 -20.77 8.91
CA SER A 284 -6.46 -21.16 10.22
C SER A 284 -5.84 -19.99 10.97
N VAL A 285 -6.04 -19.96 12.29
CA VAL A 285 -5.51 -18.87 13.13
C VAL A 285 -4.01 -19.04 13.33
N ILE A 286 -3.23 -18.09 12.85
CA ILE A 286 -1.78 -18.03 13.12
C ILE A 286 -1.54 -17.38 14.48
N THR A 287 -2.21 -16.26 14.75
CA THR A 287 -2.13 -15.60 16.05
C THR A 287 -3.36 -14.72 16.30
N THR A 288 -3.72 -14.61 17.58
CA THR A 288 -4.67 -13.60 18.05
C THR A 288 -3.96 -12.71 19.05
N GLY A 289 -4.04 -11.40 18.81
CA GLY A 289 -3.53 -10.41 19.75
C GLY A 289 -4.44 -10.27 20.97
N THR A 290 -3.87 -10.02 22.14
CA THR A 290 -4.67 -9.61 23.30
C THR A 290 -5.34 -8.25 23.02
N PRO A 291 -6.58 -8.05 23.48
CA PRO A 291 -7.26 -6.77 23.34
C PRO A 291 -6.44 -5.66 24.03
N GLN A 292 -5.93 -4.74 23.24
CA GLN A 292 -5.21 -3.57 23.73
C GLN A 292 -5.66 -2.34 22.95
N TRP A 293 -5.66 -1.20 23.63
CA TRP A 293 -5.96 0.07 23.00
C TRP A 293 -4.91 0.34 21.90
N TYR A 294 -5.37 0.50 20.64
CA TYR A 294 -4.52 0.79 19.48
C TYR A 294 -3.51 -0.32 19.12
N THR A 295 -4.01 -1.50 18.82
CA THR A 295 -3.20 -2.47 18.08
C THR A 295 -3.25 -2.10 16.60
N ILE A 296 -2.10 -1.92 15.97
CA ILE A 296 -1.95 -1.77 14.53
C ILE A 296 -1.35 -3.06 14.00
N GLY A 297 -2.00 -3.67 13.03
CA GLY A 297 -1.46 -4.79 12.29
C GLY A 297 -0.98 -4.34 10.91
N ALA A 298 0.06 -4.95 10.41
CA ALA A 298 0.55 -4.71 9.06
C ALA A 298 1.19 -5.97 8.48
N LEU A 299 1.14 -6.09 7.15
CA LEU A 299 1.69 -7.19 6.37
C LEU A 299 2.81 -6.66 5.48
N ALA A 300 3.89 -7.41 5.36
CA ALA A 300 4.98 -7.10 4.45
C ALA A 300 5.85 -8.33 4.20
N GLN A 301 6.21 -8.61 2.96
CA GLN A 301 7.24 -9.58 2.57
C GLN A 301 7.12 -10.97 3.20
N GLY A 302 5.89 -11.49 3.38
CA GLY A 302 5.68 -12.80 4.02
C GLY A 302 5.90 -12.79 5.53
N VAL A 303 5.97 -11.63 6.16
CA VAL A 303 5.95 -11.43 7.61
C VAL A 303 4.77 -10.53 7.99
N PHE A 304 4.36 -10.61 9.23
CA PHE A 304 3.39 -9.67 9.76
C PHE A 304 3.88 -9.05 11.08
N GLY A 305 3.37 -7.87 11.36
CA GLY A 305 3.69 -7.16 12.59
C GLY A 305 2.44 -6.72 13.32
N THR A 306 2.50 -6.74 14.65
CA THR A 306 1.46 -6.19 15.51
C THR A 306 2.08 -5.23 16.50
N TRP A 307 1.57 -3.99 16.57
CA TRP A 307 2.06 -2.94 17.45
C TRP A 307 0.98 -2.50 18.42
N SER A 308 1.37 -2.30 19.67
CA SER A 308 0.50 -1.75 20.71
C SER A 308 1.04 -0.41 21.21
N SER A 309 0.14 0.53 21.45
CA SER A 309 0.53 1.86 21.94
C SER A 309 1.39 1.78 23.22
N GLY A 310 2.58 2.36 23.17
CA GLY A 310 3.50 2.44 24.30
C GLY A 310 4.33 1.17 24.58
N GLN A 311 4.08 0.06 23.89
CA GLN A 311 4.80 -1.20 24.10
C GLN A 311 5.68 -1.61 22.91
N GLY A 312 5.58 -0.88 21.79
CA GLY A 312 6.22 -1.28 20.54
C GLY A 312 5.46 -2.43 19.85
N GLY A 313 6.14 -3.10 18.94
CA GLY A 313 5.57 -4.17 18.14
C GLY A 313 6.43 -5.42 18.10
N THR A 314 5.81 -6.48 17.62
CA THR A 314 6.45 -7.78 17.36
C THR A 314 6.28 -8.09 15.88
N VAL A 315 7.37 -8.41 15.21
CA VAL A 315 7.42 -8.93 13.85
C VAL A 315 7.51 -10.45 13.91
N ARG A 316 6.68 -11.14 13.13
CA ARG A 316 6.53 -12.59 13.12
C ARG A 316 6.60 -13.14 11.70
N ASP A 317 7.07 -14.35 11.59
CA ASP A 317 7.07 -15.10 10.34
C ASP A 317 5.70 -15.73 10.01
N ARG A 318 5.64 -16.48 8.92
CA ARG A 318 4.42 -17.16 8.46
C ARG A 318 3.89 -18.20 9.45
N SER A 319 4.72 -18.76 10.31
CA SER A 319 4.29 -19.71 11.34
C SER A 319 3.75 -19.03 12.60
N GLY A 320 3.89 -17.71 12.70
CA GLY A 320 3.59 -16.92 13.89
C GLY A 320 4.75 -16.85 14.89
N ALA A 321 5.91 -17.42 14.55
CA ALA A 321 7.11 -17.32 15.40
C ALA A 321 7.63 -15.88 15.44
N GLU A 322 7.98 -15.42 16.64
CA GLU A 322 8.58 -14.09 16.82
C GLU A 322 9.97 -14.04 16.19
N LEU A 323 10.17 -13.12 15.24
CA LEU A 323 11.47 -12.84 14.66
C LEU A 323 12.20 -11.80 15.49
N PHE A 324 11.56 -10.66 15.73
CA PHE A 324 12.14 -9.58 16.53
C PHE A 324 11.07 -8.58 17.00
N ARG A 325 11.47 -7.64 17.85
CA ARG A 325 10.67 -6.52 18.31
C ARG A 325 11.11 -5.20 17.70
N SER A 326 10.15 -4.30 17.42
CA SER A 326 10.43 -2.98 16.89
C SER A 326 9.36 -1.97 17.33
N SER A 327 9.78 -0.74 17.63
CA SER A 327 8.86 0.38 17.79
C SER A 327 8.49 1.03 16.46
N ALA A 328 9.28 0.80 15.41
CA ALA A 328 9.03 1.30 14.07
C ALA A 328 8.02 0.41 13.33
N LEU A 329 7.19 1.01 12.48
CA LEU A 329 6.07 0.38 11.76
C LEU A 329 6.49 0.00 10.33
N PHE A 330 5.72 -0.86 9.69
CA PHE A 330 5.84 -1.06 8.24
C PHE A 330 5.35 0.18 7.51
N PRO A 331 6.13 0.72 6.55
CA PRO A 331 5.66 1.82 5.73
C PRO A 331 4.53 1.38 4.78
N SER A 332 3.67 2.33 4.43
CA SER A 332 2.65 2.12 3.41
C SER A 332 3.24 2.47 2.04
N PHE A 333 3.56 1.46 1.26
CA PHE A 333 4.04 1.63 -0.11
C PHE A 333 2.89 1.87 -1.08
N THR A 334 3.07 2.77 -2.03
CA THR A 334 2.17 2.93 -3.19
C THR A 334 2.53 1.93 -4.29
N ALA A 335 3.82 1.57 -4.40
CA ALA A 335 4.28 0.46 -5.23
C ALA A 335 5.51 -0.21 -4.62
N THR A 336 5.60 -1.53 -4.74
CA THR A 336 6.73 -2.29 -4.24
C THR A 336 6.95 -3.57 -5.05
N ASP A 337 8.20 -3.85 -5.39
CA ASP A 337 8.65 -5.16 -5.89
C ASP A 337 9.21 -6.06 -4.77
N GLN A 338 9.20 -5.56 -3.53
CA GLN A 338 9.70 -6.23 -2.33
C GLN A 338 11.20 -6.63 -2.38
N GLN A 339 11.96 -6.05 -3.30
CA GLN A 339 13.39 -6.35 -3.43
C GLN A 339 14.26 -5.36 -2.62
N PRO A 340 15.35 -5.80 -2.01
CA PRO A 340 15.74 -7.21 -1.79
C PRO A 340 14.90 -7.87 -0.68
N PRO A 341 14.58 -9.18 -0.78
CA PRO A 341 13.64 -9.84 0.14
C PRO A 341 14.21 -10.03 1.56
N ASP A 342 15.52 -9.94 1.73
CA ASP A 342 16.24 -10.11 2.99
C ASP A 342 16.33 -8.84 3.85
N VAL A 343 15.83 -7.70 3.35
CA VAL A 343 15.80 -6.43 4.10
C VAL A 343 14.38 -6.00 4.37
N LEU A 344 14.00 -5.86 5.62
CA LEU A 344 12.74 -5.28 6.05
C LEU A 344 12.91 -3.78 6.33
N VAL A 345 12.11 -2.95 5.67
CA VAL A 345 12.12 -1.50 5.88
C VAL A 345 11.05 -1.12 6.89
N LEU A 346 11.41 -0.33 7.88
CA LEU A 346 10.53 0.15 8.94
C LEU A 346 10.60 1.69 9.04
N ASP A 347 9.48 2.32 9.41
CA ASP A 347 9.35 3.77 9.60
C ASP A 347 8.98 4.08 11.06
N SER A 348 9.80 4.89 11.70
CA SER A 348 9.57 5.33 13.10
C SER A 348 8.98 6.75 13.20
N GLY A 349 8.64 7.38 12.08
CA GLY A 349 8.15 8.76 12.02
C GLY A 349 9.24 9.84 12.15
N GLY A 350 10.47 9.46 12.47
CA GLY A 350 11.64 10.35 12.54
C GLY A 350 12.88 9.72 11.92
N SER A 351 12.84 8.43 11.65
CA SER A 351 13.88 7.70 10.92
C SER A 351 13.30 6.51 10.18
N VAL A 352 13.92 6.16 9.06
CA VAL A 352 13.68 4.91 8.34
C VAL A 352 14.82 3.96 8.64
N VAL A 353 14.49 2.70 8.91
CA VAL A 353 15.46 1.68 9.35
C VAL A 353 15.35 0.46 8.46
N GLY A 354 16.48 -0.01 7.94
CA GLY A 354 16.60 -1.32 7.31
C GLY A 354 17.02 -2.36 8.31
N ARG A 355 16.30 -3.48 8.36
CA ARG A 355 16.60 -4.61 9.22
C ARG A 355 16.74 -5.88 8.44
N SER A 356 17.66 -6.73 8.87
CA SER A 356 17.82 -8.08 8.32
C SER A 356 16.58 -8.93 8.61
N LEU A 357 16.19 -9.76 7.65
CA LEU A 357 15.29 -10.88 7.88
C LEU A 357 16.11 -12.17 7.80
N PRO A 358 15.98 -13.12 8.75
CA PRO A 358 15.02 -13.19 9.86
C PRO A 358 15.50 -12.58 11.19
N ASP A 359 16.75 -12.12 11.30
CA ASP A 359 17.39 -11.85 12.60
C ASP A 359 16.91 -10.54 13.24
N GLY A 360 16.40 -9.60 12.43
CA GLY A 360 15.97 -8.28 12.89
C GLY A 360 17.10 -7.34 13.25
N ASP A 361 18.36 -7.69 12.92
CA ASP A 361 19.50 -6.82 13.15
C ASP A 361 19.40 -5.54 12.32
N GLU A 362 19.70 -4.41 12.93
CA GLU A 362 19.72 -3.13 12.25
C GLU A 362 20.89 -3.07 11.28
N LEU A 363 20.59 -3.02 9.98
CA LEU A 363 21.58 -2.91 8.92
C LEU A 363 21.99 -1.46 8.71
N TRP A 364 21.02 -0.55 8.75
CA TRP A 364 21.22 0.87 8.57
C TRP A 364 20.07 1.68 9.18
N ARG A 365 20.33 2.97 9.37
CA ARG A 365 19.36 3.98 9.81
C ARG A 365 19.54 5.26 9.03
N LEU A 366 18.45 5.79 8.53
CA LEU A 366 18.37 7.07 7.84
C LEU A 366 17.48 8.02 8.65
N ASP A 367 18.07 9.02 9.30
CA ASP A 367 17.32 10.02 10.03
C ASP A 367 16.61 10.95 9.04
N THR A 368 15.28 10.89 9.03
CA THR A 368 14.45 11.64 8.10
C THR A 368 13.00 11.67 8.57
N TYR A 369 12.30 12.77 8.29
CA TYR A 369 10.85 12.89 8.47
C TYR A 369 10.07 12.63 7.18
N ARG A 370 10.75 12.13 6.13
CA ARG A 370 10.13 11.76 4.87
C ARG A 370 9.51 10.37 4.98
N ALA A 371 8.27 10.24 4.53
CA ALA A 371 7.58 8.95 4.49
C ALA A 371 8.08 8.12 3.29
N VAL A 372 8.35 6.86 3.51
CA VAL A 372 8.66 5.91 2.42
C VAL A 372 7.39 5.66 1.62
N ARG A 373 7.45 5.81 0.28
CA ARG A 373 6.30 5.63 -0.61
C ARG A 373 6.51 4.56 -1.67
N LEU A 374 7.73 4.42 -2.18
CA LEU A 374 8.04 3.40 -3.17
C LEU A 374 9.23 2.56 -2.71
N ARG A 375 9.22 1.28 -3.06
CA ARG A 375 10.34 0.36 -2.91
C ARG A 375 10.45 -0.47 -4.17
N VAL A 376 11.39 -0.11 -5.04
CA VAL A 376 11.52 -0.69 -6.38
C VAL A 376 12.98 -0.73 -6.79
N ASP A 377 13.39 -1.80 -7.44
CA ASP A 377 14.75 -2.01 -7.96
C ASP A 377 15.84 -1.78 -6.89
N GLY A 378 15.59 -2.30 -5.67
CA GLY A 378 16.50 -2.12 -4.54
C GLY A 378 16.64 -0.68 -4.03
N LYS A 379 15.71 0.20 -4.37
CA LYS A 379 15.72 1.62 -3.97
C LYS A 379 14.45 1.99 -3.23
N LEU A 380 14.58 2.94 -2.30
CA LEU A 380 13.48 3.57 -1.58
C LEU A 380 13.26 4.98 -2.11
N VAL A 381 12.02 5.35 -2.37
CA VAL A 381 11.63 6.74 -2.61
C VAL A 381 10.91 7.27 -1.38
N LEU A 382 11.51 8.26 -0.76
CA LEU A 382 11.02 8.94 0.43
C LEU A 382 10.48 10.32 0.06
N VAL A 383 9.34 10.68 0.61
CA VAL A 383 8.60 11.89 0.28
C VAL A 383 8.40 12.76 1.50
N GLY A 384 8.73 14.02 1.40
CA GLY A 384 8.53 15.04 2.42
C GLY A 384 8.05 16.37 1.85
N VAL A 385 7.82 17.33 2.71
CA VAL A 385 7.41 18.70 2.32
C VAL A 385 8.50 19.45 1.53
N ASP A 386 9.73 18.96 1.61
CA ASP A 386 10.92 19.50 0.96
C ASP A 386 11.33 18.72 -0.30
N GLY A 387 10.42 17.93 -0.86
CA GLY A 387 10.61 17.11 -2.04
C GLY A 387 10.79 15.64 -1.73
N TYR A 388 11.54 14.94 -2.55
CA TYR A 388 11.79 13.52 -2.37
C TYR A 388 13.28 13.18 -2.42
N GLN A 389 13.59 12.04 -1.86
CA GLN A 389 14.91 11.49 -1.68
C GLN A 389 14.88 10.03 -2.08
N VAL A 390 15.92 9.58 -2.75
CA VAL A 390 16.09 8.17 -3.09
C VAL A 390 17.27 7.60 -2.34
N ALA A 391 17.08 6.46 -1.72
CA ALA A 391 18.10 5.74 -0.95
C ALA A 391 18.21 4.30 -1.40
N ASP A 392 19.36 3.70 -1.23
CA ASP A 392 19.58 2.27 -1.43
C ASP A 392 18.94 1.45 -0.31
N VAL A 393 18.19 0.40 -0.65
CA VAL A 393 17.50 -0.44 0.35
C VAL A 393 18.47 -1.22 1.24
N ARG A 394 19.65 -1.62 0.71
CA ARG A 394 20.61 -2.45 1.45
C ARG A 394 21.48 -1.69 2.41
N THR A 395 21.83 -0.44 2.03
CA THR A 395 22.80 0.36 2.79
C THR A 395 22.18 1.56 3.49
N GLY A 396 21.01 2.02 3.06
CA GLY A 396 20.41 3.27 3.51
C GLY A 396 21.08 4.52 2.95
N ASP A 397 22.10 4.36 2.10
CA ASP A 397 22.82 5.50 1.52
C ASP A 397 21.89 6.31 0.61
N VAL A 398 21.94 7.62 0.79
CA VAL A 398 21.20 8.55 -0.08
C VAL A 398 21.89 8.60 -1.44
N LEU A 399 21.21 8.12 -2.46
CA LEU A 399 21.70 8.14 -3.83
C LEU A 399 21.54 9.54 -4.45
N TRP A 400 20.39 10.15 -4.26
CA TRP A 400 20.10 11.50 -4.71
C TRP A 400 18.87 12.08 -4.02
N GLN A 401 18.67 13.39 -4.15
CA GLN A 401 17.48 14.08 -3.65
C GLN A 401 17.13 15.26 -4.55
N THR A 402 15.84 15.66 -4.55
CA THR A 402 15.40 16.85 -5.27
C THR A 402 15.90 18.10 -4.57
N PRO A 403 16.38 19.12 -5.32
CA PRO A 403 16.77 20.39 -4.73
C PRO A 403 15.56 21.22 -4.33
N GLY A 404 15.61 21.82 -3.16
CA GLY A 404 14.63 22.80 -2.71
C GLY A 404 13.29 22.20 -2.26
N ARG A 405 12.32 23.08 -1.99
CA ARG A 405 10.95 22.69 -1.60
C ARG A 405 10.11 22.44 -2.83
N THR A 406 9.60 21.24 -2.95
CA THR A 406 8.57 20.87 -3.92
C THR A 406 7.30 20.57 -3.15
N LEU A 407 6.25 21.36 -3.41
CA LEU A 407 4.93 21.01 -2.86
C LEU A 407 4.40 19.82 -3.66
N MET A 408 4.54 18.65 -3.09
CA MET A 408 4.00 17.42 -3.68
C MET A 408 2.53 17.27 -3.26
N TRP A 409 1.67 17.15 -4.25
CA TRP A 409 0.23 17.03 -4.01
C TRP A 409 -0.26 15.60 -4.12
N TRP A 410 0.51 14.77 -4.83
CA TRP A 410 0.16 13.37 -5.07
C TRP A 410 1.33 12.45 -4.72
N ALA A 411 1.00 11.21 -4.43
CA ALA A 411 2.01 10.18 -4.20
C ALA A 411 2.88 9.99 -5.44
N PRO A 412 4.18 9.72 -5.30
CA PRO A 412 5.03 9.42 -6.44
C PRO A 412 4.59 8.10 -7.08
N LEU A 413 4.75 8.04 -8.40
CA LEU A 413 4.50 6.85 -9.22
C LEU A 413 5.82 6.38 -9.83
N THR A 414 5.86 5.15 -10.34
CA THR A 414 7.06 4.61 -10.98
C THR A 414 6.72 3.56 -12.02
N ASP A 415 7.55 3.47 -13.06
CA ASP A 415 7.58 2.36 -14.01
C ASP A 415 8.75 1.39 -13.74
N GLY A 416 9.42 1.54 -12.57
CA GLY A 416 10.61 0.80 -12.18
C GLY A 416 11.94 1.42 -12.67
N ARG A 417 11.93 2.31 -13.64
CA ARG A 417 13.08 3.05 -14.15
C ARG A 417 13.02 4.53 -13.79
N LEU A 418 11.84 5.11 -13.88
CA LEU A 418 11.55 6.50 -13.58
C LEU A 418 10.75 6.63 -12.29
N VAL A 419 10.94 7.74 -11.60
CA VAL A 419 10.05 8.23 -10.56
C VAL A 419 9.29 9.42 -11.13
N LEU A 420 7.98 9.32 -11.17
CA LEU A 420 7.09 10.39 -11.54
C LEU A 420 6.59 11.08 -10.29
N SER A 421 6.75 12.39 -10.24
CA SER A 421 6.21 13.21 -9.15
C SER A 421 5.40 14.36 -9.72
N ALA A 422 4.29 14.67 -9.10
CA ALA A 422 3.50 15.80 -9.48
C ALA A 422 3.48 16.84 -8.35
N GLY A 423 3.91 18.04 -8.68
CA GLY A 423 4.10 19.08 -7.70
C GLY A 423 4.28 20.46 -8.32
N ARG A 424 4.60 21.41 -7.46
CA ARG A 424 4.82 22.80 -7.84
C ARG A 424 6.11 23.29 -7.19
N THR A 425 6.96 23.96 -7.98
CA THR A 425 8.09 24.71 -7.46
C THR A 425 7.70 26.18 -7.32
N GLY A 426 7.70 26.71 -6.10
CA GLY A 426 7.33 28.12 -5.84
C GLY A 426 5.90 28.44 -6.27
N SER A 427 5.73 29.54 -7.04
CA SER A 427 4.45 29.99 -7.61
C SER A 427 4.17 29.46 -9.02
N GLY A 428 5.01 28.53 -9.51
CA GLY A 428 4.91 27.99 -10.86
C GLY A 428 3.65 27.15 -11.11
N THR A 429 3.40 26.84 -12.37
CA THR A 429 2.37 25.88 -12.78
C THR A 429 2.73 24.49 -12.23
N PRO A 430 1.75 23.71 -11.75
CA PRO A 430 2.00 22.33 -11.38
C PRO A 430 2.54 21.53 -12.56
N THR A 431 3.54 20.69 -12.31
CA THR A 431 4.16 19.84 -13.34
C THR A 431 4.24 18.39 -12.84
N ILE A 432 4.17 17.46 -13.77
CA ILE A 432 4.63 16.08 -13.57
C ILE A 432 6.07 16.04 -14.04
N GLU A 433 7.00 15.68 -13.17
CA GLU A 433 8.40 15.47 -13.52
C GLU A 433 8.71 13.98 -13.46
N ALA A 434 9.37 13.47 -14.50
CA ALA A 434 9.93 12.14 -14.52
C ALA A 434 11.44 12.20 -14.39
N ARG A 435 11.95 11.54 -13.36
CA ARG A 435 13.38 11.47 -13.06
C ARG A 435 13.84 10.04 -13.02
N ARG A 436 15.05 9.79 -13.50
CA ARG A 436 15.63 8.47 -13.37
C ARG A 436 15.75 8.05 -11.92
N LEU A 437 15.28 6.86 -11.60
CA LEU A 437 15.36 6.29 -10.25
C LEU A 437 16.83 6.09 -9.82
N ALA A 438 17.74 5.86 -10.77
CA ALA A 438 19.14 5.57 -10.49
C ALA A 438 19.95 6.79 -10.01
N ASP A 439 19.76 7.96 -10.63
CA ASP A 439 20.62 9.14 -10.42
C ASP A 439 19.87 10.47 -10.29
N GLY A 440 18.54 10.46 -10.38
CA GLY A 440 17.69 11.65 -10.25
C GLY A 440 17.72 12.59 -11.45
N ALA A 441 18.36 12.22 -12.55
CA ALA A 441 18.38 13.06 -13.75
C ALA A 441 16.96 13.24 -14.29
N LEU A 442 16.60 14.49 -14.59
CA LEU A 442 15.31 14.82 -15.19
C LEU A 442 15.30 14.32 -16.64
N GLU A 443 14.38 13.44 -16.95
CA GLU A 443 14.17 12.94 -18.32
C GLU A 443 13.16 13.81 -19.05
N TRP A 444 12.03 14.10 -18.43
CA TRP A 444 11.01 14.97 -19.00
C TRP A 444 10.18 15.66 -17.92
N SER A 445 9.47 16.70 -18.33
CA SER A 445 8.51 17.42 -17.49
C SER A 445 7.28 17.79 -18.31
N LEU A 446 6.10 17.61 -17.73
CA LEU A 446 4.82 17.87 -18.36
C LEU A 446 3.99 18.80 -17.47
N PRO A 447 3.47 19.94 -17.98
CA PRO A 447 2.53 20.75 -17.23
C PRO A 447 1.26 19.95 -16.90
N VAL A 448 0.81 20.08 -15.65
CA VAL A 448 -0.49 19.50 -15.25
C VAL A 448 -1.61 20.40 -15.76
N PRO A 449 -2.58 19.87 -16.50
CA PRO A 449 -3.71 20.66 -16.96
C PRO A 449 -4.51 21.28 -15.81
N ASP A 450 -5.11 22.44 -16.05
CA ASP A 450 -5.95 23.10 -15.07
C ASP A 450 -7.13 22.21 -14.64
N GLY A 451 -7.49 22.27 -13.38
CA GLY A 451 -8.62 21.50 -12.83
C GLY A 451 -8.31 20.07 -12.47
N VAL A 452 -7.09 19.57 -12.72
CA VAL A 452 -6.66 18.24 -12.27
C VAL A 452 -6.63 18.17 -10.74
N ARG A 453 -7.29 17.16 -10.17
CA ARG A 453 -7.41 16.91 -8.74
C ARG A 453 -6.60 15.72 -8.25
N ALA A 454 -6.36 14.77 -9.15
CA ALA A 454 -5.55 13.60 -8.86
C ALA A 454 -4.70 13.20 -10.08
N VAL A 455 -3.51 12.72 -9.77
CA VAL A 455 -2.60 12.02 -10.68
C VAL A 455 -2.37 10.66 -10.05
N THR A 456 -2.75 9.60 -10.73
CA THR A 456 -2.75 8.26 -10.17
C THR A 456 -2.35 7.22 -11.22
N GLU A 457 -1.88 6.09 -10.73
CA GLU A 457 -1.74 4.87 -11.52
C GLU A 457 -3.04 4.09 -11.45
N VAL A 458 -3.48 3.54 -12.59
CA VAL A 458 -4.62 2.62 -12.67
C VAL A 458 -4.32 1.54 -13.71
N GLY A 459 -4.05 0.33 -13.27
CA GLY A 459 -3.71 -0.81 -14.14
C GLY A 459 -2.50 -0.58 -15.03
N GLY A 460 -1.47 0.05 -14.48
CA GLY A 460 -0.25 0.39 -15.20
C GLY A 460 -0.33 1.67 -16.02
N HIS A 461 -1.46 2.35 -16.05
CA HIS A 461 -1.64 3.58 -16.83
C HIS A 461 -1.58 4.83 -15.96
N LEU A 462 -1.01 5.90 -16.50
CA LEU A 462 -1.04 7.22 -15.87
C LEU A 462 -2.37 7.90 -16.17
N VAL A 463 -3.14 8.17 -15.13
CA VAL A 463 -4.47 8.76 -15.21
C VAL A 463 -4.50 10.09 -14.49
N LEU A 464 -4.94 11.13 -15.19
CA LEU A 464 -5.27 12.41 -14.59
C LEU A 464 -6.78 12.50 -14.38
N ARG A 465 -7.19 12.99 -13.24
CA ARG A 465 -8.59 13.16 -12.89
C ARG A 465 -8.89 14.61 -12.61
N THR A 466 -9.88 15.15 -13.30
CA THR A 466 -10.50 16.44 -13.00
C THR A 466 -11.77 16.22 -12.16
N ARG A 467 -12.61 17.24 -12.06
CA ARG A 467 -13.90 17.11 -11.40
C ARG A 467 -14.88 16.23 -12.20
N ASP A 468 -14.84 16.34 -13.51
CA ASP A 468 -15.88 15.84 -14.39
C ASP A 468 -15.34 14.92 -15.51
N GLU A 469 -14.01 14.76 -15.58
CA GLU A 469 -13.33 13.99 -16.62
C GLU A 469 -12.15 13.18 -16.07
N ILE A 470 -11.86 12.10 -16.76
CA ILE A 470 -10.58 11.40 -16.70
C ILE A 470 -9.83 11.60 -18.01
N LEU A 471 -8.51 11.72 -17.90
CA LEU A 471 -7.59 11.75 -19.02
C LEU A 471 -6.64 10.58 -18.85
N LEU A 472 -6.58 9.70 -19.81
CA LEU A 472 -5.56 8.64 -19.85
C LEU A 472 -4.38 9.15 -20.63
N LEU A 473 -3.20 9.07 -20.02
CA LEU A 473 -1.94 9.44 -20.64
C LEU A 473 -1.17 8.18 -21.07
N GLN A 474 -0.49 8.30 -22.21
CA GLN A 474 0.36 7.23 -22.78
C GLN A 474 1.60 7.81 -23.43
#